data_77f93439a2eeb0ca1d6583544ea665c5
#
_entry.id   77f93439a2eeb0ca1d6583544ea665c5
#
_cell.length_a   1.000
_cell.length_b   1.000
_cell.length_c   1.000
_cell.angle_alpha   90.00
_cell.angle_beta   90.00
_cell.angle_gamma   90.00
#
_symmetry.space_group_name_H-M   'P 1'
#
loop_
_entity.id
_entity.type
_entity.pdbx_description
1 polymer ?
#
loop_
_entity_poly.entity_id
_entity_poly.type
_entity_poly.pdbx_seq_one_letter_code
_entity_poly.pdbx_strand_id
1 'polypeptide(L)' 'MSYFPYVYATVESECQTEGFKYIGYGICVRDERTGKQRLFRDISVRKREIDELVKRCNALKLDPVHIEDVIEDFLFDM' A
#
# COMPACT_ATOMS: atom_id res chain seq x y z
N MET A 1 12.86 10.52 21.79
CA MET A 1 12.05 10.62 20.56
C MET A 1 12.34 9.41 19.69
N SER A 2 11.31 8.65 19.34
CA SER A 2 11.51 7.47 18.50
C SER A 2 11.50 7.86 17.03
N TYR A 3 12.45 7.31 16.29
CA TYR A 3 12.53 7.49 14.85
C TYR A 3 11.78 6.37 14.15
N PHE A 4 10.83 6.73 13.30
CA PHE A 4 10.08 5.77 12.51
C PHE A 4 10.57 5.84 11.06
N PRO A 5 11.31 4.82 10.59
CA PRO A 5 12.01 4.91 9.30
C PRO A 5 11.18 4.47 8.10
N TYR A 6 9.93 4.12 8.27
CA TYR A 6 9.11 3.57 7.19
C TYR A 6 8.17 4.60 6.61
N VAL A 7 8.06 4.61 5.28
CA VAL A 7 7.16 5.50 4.57
C VAL A 7 6.28 4.67 3.65
N TYR A 8 4.98 4.88 3.74
CA TYR A 8 4.00 4.25 2.86
C TYR A 8 3.60 5.19 1.75
N ALA A 9 3.42 4.65 0.56
CA ALA A 9 3.00 5.42 -0.60
C ALA A 9 2.07 4.59 -1.47
N THR A 10 1.17 5.27 -2.17
CA THR A 10 0.33 4.64 -3.18
C THR A 10 1.17 4.35 -4.41
N VAL A 11 1.02 3.15 -4.97
CA VAL A 11 1.64 2.81 -6.25
C VAL A 11 0.55 2.48 -7.26
N GLU A 12 0.82 2.85 -8.48
CA GLU A 12 -0.06 2.63 -9.61
C GLU A 12 0.59 1.61 -10.54
N SER A 13 -0.18 0.68 -11.06
CA SER A 13 0.33 -0.28 -12.02
C SER A 13 -0.70 -0.58 -13.08
N GLU A 14 -0.20 -0.81 -14.30
CA GLU A 14 -1.03 -1.25 -15.40
C GLU A 14 -1.22 -2.75 -15.29
N CYS A 15 -2.48 -3.17 -15.22
CA CYS A 15 -2.85 -4.57 -15.04
C CYS A 15 -3.63 -5.06 -16.24
N GLN A 16 -3.60 -6.36 -16.47
CA GLN A 16 -4.32 -6.96 -17.58
C GLN A 16 -4.91 -8.28 -17.16
N THR A 17 -6.19 -8.49 -17.50
CA THR A 17 -6.87 -9.76 -17.29
C THR A 17 -7.85 -10.00 -18.42
N GLU A 18 -7.85 -11.22 -18.99
CA GLU A 18 -8.78 -11.65 -20.03
C GLU A 18 -9.00 -10.63 -21.14
N GLY A 19 -7.93 -10.00 -21.60
CA GLY A 19 -8.00 -9.03 -22.68
C GLY A 19 -8.37 -7.62 -22.26
N PHE A 20 -8.64 -7.39 -20.99
CA PHE A 20 -8.91 -6.05 -20.46
C PHE A 20 -7.68 -5.49 -19.80
N LYS A 21 -7.42 -4.21 -20.06
CA LYS A 21 -6.38 -3.46 -19.37
C LYS A 21 -7.04 -2.51 -18.38
N TYR A 22 -6.44 -2.40 -17.19
CA TYR A 22 -6.93 -1.47 -16.18
C TYR A 22 -5.77 -0.98 -15.34
N ILE A 23 -6.03 0.08 -14.57
CA ILE A 23 -5.05 0.60 -13.64
C ILE A 23 -5.41 0.11 -12.24
N GLY A 24 -4.48 -0.60 -11.61
CA GLY A 24 -4.61 -1.04 -10.23
C GLY A 24 -3.77 -0.18 -9.32
N TYR A 25 -4.20 -0.01 -8.08
CA TYR A 25 -3.51 0.77 -7.07
C TYR A 25 -3.15 -0.12 -5.90
N GLY A 26 -2.00 0.10 -5.36
CA GLY A 26 -1.49 -0.67 -4.24
C GLY A 26 -0.65 0.18 -3.33
N ILE A 27 0.12 -0.47 -2.49
CA ILE A 27 0.90 0.18 -1.45
C ILE A 27 2.37 -0.22 -1.59
N CYS A 28 3.24 0.77 -1.46
CA CYS A 28 4.69 0.57 -1.31
C CYS A 28 5.07 1.01 0.10
N VAL A 29 5.85 0.19 0.79
CA VAL A 29 6.48 0.60 2.04
C VAL A 29 7.98 0.59 1.84
N ARG A 30 8.63 1.69 2.18
CA ARG A 30 10.07 1.85 2.03
C ARG A 30 10.72 2.08 3.39
N ASP A 31 11.82 1.36 3.62
CA ASP A 31 12.69 1.58 4.76
C ASP A 31 13.70 2.66 4.38
N GLU A 32 13.57 3.84 4.98
CA GLU A 32 14.44 4.98 4.68
C GLU A 32 15.89 4.77 5.08
N ARG A 33 16.16 3.84 5.98
CA ARG A 33 17.52 3.56 6.43
C ARG A 33 18.32 2.76 5.41
N THR A 34 17.65 1.86 4.70
CA THR A 34 18.30 0.92 3.79
C THR A 34 17.93 1.16 2.34
N GLY A 35 16.87 1.90 2.07
CA GLY A 35 16.32 2.07 0.74
C GLY A 35 15.53 0.87 0.23
N LYS A 36 15.43 -0.19 1.02
CA LYS A 36 14.65 -1.36 0.63
C LYS A 36 13.17 -1.06 0.65
N GLN A 37 12.44 -1.67 -0.28
CA GLN A 37 11.00 -1.45 -0.35
C GLN A 37 10.27 -2.74 -0.66
N ARG A 38 9.01 -2.79 -0.23
CA ARG A 38 8.08 -3.88 -0.53
C ARG A 38 6.90 -3.30 -1.27
N LEU A 39 6.45 -4.01 -2.29
CA LEU A 39 5.35 -3.58 -3.13
C LEU A 39 4.18 -4.55 -2.99
N PHE A 40 2.99 -4.00 -2.76
CA PHE A 40 1.74 -4.76 -2.73
C PHE A 40 0.86 -4.16 -3.82
N ARG A 41 0.90 -4.76 -5.00
CA ARG A 41 0.25 -4.20 -6.19
C ARG A 41 -1.19 -4.67 -6.33
N ASP A 42 -1.98 -3.88 -7.05
CA ASP A 42 -3.31 -4.27 -7.49
C ASP A 42 -4.23 -4.68 -6.34
N ILE A 43 -4.27 -3.84 -5.30
CA ILE A 43 -5.17 -4.06 -4.17
C ILE A 43 -6.58 -3.59 -4.51
N SER A 44 -6.70 -2.46 -5.21
CA SER A 44 -7.98 -1.86 -5.57
C SER A 44 -7.85 -1.08 -6.88
N VAL A 45 -8.96 -0.93 -7.59
CA VAL A 45 -9.03 -0.03 -8.75
C VAL A 45 -9.39 1.40 -8.34
N ARG A 46 -9.64 1.63 -7.07
CA ARG A 46 -10.04 2.94 -6.55
C ARG A 46 -8.88 3.61 -5.84
N LYS A 47 -8.25 4.52 -6.56
CA LYS A 47 -7.08 5.24 -6.05
C LYS A 47 -7.36 5.90 -4.71
N ARG A 48 -8.52 6.54 -4.58
CA ARG A 48 -8.89 7.27 -3.38
C ARG A 48 -8.88 6.40 -2.13
N GLU A 49 -9.37 5.17 -2.24
CA GLU A 49 -9.39 4.24 -1.11
C GLU A 49 -7.98 3.86 -0.69
N ILE A 50 -7.09 3.64 -1.65
CA ILE A 50 -5.70 3.31 -1.36
C ILE A 50 -4.96 4.51 -0.79
N ASP A 51 -5.20 5.71 -1.34
CA ASP A 51 -4.60 6.94 -0.80
C ASP A 51 -4.99 7.17 0.67
N GLU A 52 -6.25 6.93 1.01
CA GLU A 52 -6.72 7.06 2.39
C GLU A 52 -6.07 6.03 3.30
N LEU A 53 -5.93 4.80 2.83
CA LEU A 53 -5.29 3.73 3.58
C LEU A 53 -3.82 4.06 3.83
N VAL A 54 -3.11 4.53 2.81
CA VAL A 54 -1.70 4.94 2.91
C VAL A 54 -1.55 6.09 3.89
N LYS A 55 -2.42 7.08 3.81
CA LYS A 55 -2.41 8.22 4.72
C LYS A 55 -2.56 7.76 6.17
N ARG A 56 -3.44 6.80 6.40
CA ARG A 56 -3.67 6.25 7.74
C ARG A 56 -2.45 5.48 8.24
N CYS A 57 -1.84 4.66 7.38
CA CYS A 57 -0.63 3.92 7.74
C CYS A 57 0.50 4.85 8.14
N ASN A 58 0.69 5.94 7.41
CA ASN A 58 1.72 6.94 7.75
C ASN A 58 1.39 7.68 9.05
N ALA A 59 0.13 8.08 9.21
CA ALA A 59 -0.30 8.84 10.39
C ALA A 59 -0.15 8.02 11.68
N LEU A 60 -0.46 6.73 11.62
CA LEU A 60 -0.39 5.83 12.76
C LEU A 60 0.98 5.20 12.93
N LYS A 61 1.90 5.47 12.03
CA LYS A 61 3.25 4.88 12.03
C LYS A 61 3.17 3.35 12.11
N LEU A 62 2.39 2.78 11.21
CA LEU A 62 2.15 1.34 11.18
C LEU A 62 3.46 0.58 10.95
N ASP A 63 3.74 -0.39 11.81
CA ASP A 63 4.88 -1.28 11.63
C ASP A 63 4.64 -2.15 10.40
N PRO A 64 5.59 -2.24 9.45
CA PRO A 64 5.42 -3.05 8.25
C PRO A 64 5.10 -4.53 8.48
N VAL A 65 5.36 -5.05 9.66
CA VAL A 65 4.99 -6.43 9.99
C VAL A 65 3.48 -6.63 9.95
N HIS A 66 2.69 -5.56 10.11
CA HIS A 66 1.24 -5.61 10.12
C HIS A 66 0.59 -5.23 8.79
N ILE A 67 1.37 -4.86 7.77
CA ILE A 67 0.79 -4.33 6.53
C ILE A 67 -0.06 -5.37 5.80
N GLU A 68 0.35 -6.63 5.81
CA GLU A 68 -0.42 -7.68 5.15
C GLU A 68 -1.78 -7.87 5.81
N ASP A 69 -1.83 -7.81 7.14
CA ASP A 69 -3.09 -7.90 7.89
C ASP A 69 -4.01 -6.73 7.56
N VAL A 70 -3.46 -5.53 7.44
CA VAL A 70 -4.23 -4.34 7.09
C VAL A 70 -4.82 -4.47 5.69
N ILE A 71 -4.04 -4.98 4.74
CA ILE A 71 -4.51 -5.21 3.38
C ILE A 71 -5.62 -6.25 3.35
N GLU A 72 -5.46 -7.35 4.09
CA GLU A 72 -6.48 -8.38 4.19
C GLU A 72 -7.78 -7.82 4.75
N ASP A 73 -7.71 -7.05 5.83
CA ASP A 73 -8.88 -6.41 6.42
C ASP A 73 -9.58 -5.48 5.42
N PHE A 74 -8.79 -4.72 4.68
CA PHE A 74 -9.32 -3.85 3.64
C PHE A 74 -10.09 -4.64 2.57
N LEU A 75 -9.52 -5.75 2.12
CA LEU A 75 -10.13 -6.59 1.09
C LEU A 75 -11.39 -7.28 1.60
N PHE A 76 -11.44 -7.60 2.89
CA PHE A 76 -12.61 -8.24 3.50
C PHE A 76 -13.80 -7.29 3.63
N ASP A 77 -13.54 -6.00 3.81
CA ASP A 77 -14.58 -5.00 3.99
C ASP A 77 -15.21 -4.52 2.67
N MET A 78 -14.80 -5.10 1.56
CA MET A 78 -15.32 -4.70 0.25
C MET A 78 -16.63 -5.36 -0.14
#